data_6889a5f37234bd01a5dcf72b53a87715
#
_entry.id   6889a5f37234bd01a5dcf72b53a87715
#
_cell.length_a   1.000
_cell.length_b   1.000
_cell.length_c   1.000
_cell.angle_alpha   90.00
_cell.angle_beta   90.00
_cell.angle_gamma   90.00
#
_symmetry.space_group_name_H-M   'P 1'
#
loop_
_entity.id
_entity.type
_entity.pdbx_description
1 polymer ?
#
loop_
_entity_poly.entity_id
_entity_poly.type
_entity_poly.pdbx_seq_one_letter_code
_entity_poly.pdbx_strand_id
1 'polypeptide(L)'
;MFEVLVYLFENCAAFQACRDADSITRRLAEAGFDDDEITDAIAWLRELDQVTSDSVALRAPTAGAFRVYAGFEFGRLTARGVAFLTFLEAEGQLTPTQREIVIERALAVREAPVSLARLKVIVLMVLWSQQADIDALMLEELLDDGADRELH
;
A
#
# COMPACT_ATOMS: atom_id res chain seq x y z
N MET A 1 0.65 2.61 12.27
CA MET A 1 -0.25 2.65 11.10
C MET A 1 -0.18 1.37 10.27
N PHE A 2 1.00 0.94 9.86
CA PHE A 2 1.12 -0.25 8.98
C PHE A 2 0.61 -1.53 9.63
N GLU A 3 0.83 -1.72 10.92
CA GLU A 3 0.29 -2.85 11.66
C GLU A 3 -1.24 -2.87 11.65
N VAL A 4 -1.84 -1.70 11.73
CA VAL A 4 -3.30 -1.54 11.65
C VAL A 4 -3.79 -1.96 10.27
N LEU A 5 -3.10 -1.55 9.21
CA LEU A 5 -3.46 -1.88 7.83
C LEU A 5 -3.42 -3.40 7.58
N VAL A 6 -2.37 -4.05 8.05
CA VAL A 6 -2.24 -5.52 7.94
C VAL A 6 -3.33 -6.23 8.73
N TYR A 7 -3.60 -5.75 9.94
CA TYR A 7 -4.67 -6.31 10.78
C TYR A 7 -6.03 -6.23 10.06
N LEU A 8 -6.34 -5.09 9.45
CA LEU A 8 -7.58 -4.91 8.70
C LEU A 8 -7.66 -5.86 7.50
N PHE A 9 -6.57 -6.01 6.78
CA PHE A 9 -6.53 -6.94 5.65
C PHE A 9 -6.81 -8.38 6.11
N GLU A 10 -6.21 -8.81 7.20
CA GLU A 10 -6.37 -10.17 7.73
C GLU A 10 -7.76 -10.43 8.32
N ASN A 11 -8.43 -9.40 8.83
CA ASN A 11 -9.69 -9.55 9.59
C ASN A 11 -10.93 -9.04 8.85
N CYS A 12 -10.78 -8.34 7.73
CA CYS A 12 -11.90 -7.89 6.91
C CYS A 12 -11.98 -8.70 5.62
N ALA A 13 -13.17 -9.15 5.27
CA ALA A 13 -13.37 -9.98 4.07
C ALA A 13 -13.15 -9.18 2.78
N ALA A 14 -13.46 -7.88 2.79
CA ALA A 14 -13.31 -7.02 1.62
C ALA A 14 -13.00 -5.60 2.05
N PHE A 15 -12.32 -4.86 1.18
CA PHE A 15 -11.98 -3.46 1.43
C PHE A 15 -13.21 -2.59 1.71
N GLN A 16 -14.30 -2.82 1.00
CA GLN A 16 -15.55 -2.08 1.20
C GLN A 16 -16.11 -2.23 2.62
N ALA A 17 -15.85 -3.37 3.28
CA ALA A 17 -16.27 -3.57 4.66
C ALA A 17 -15.56 -2.63 5.64
N CYS A 18 -14.43 -2.05 5.21
CA CYS A 18 -13.65 -1.11 6.01
C CYS A 18 -14.10 0.36 5.85
N ARG A 19 -15.21 0.62 5.16
CA ARG A 19 -15.72 1.98 4.98
C ARG A 19 -16.44 2.54 6.20
N ASP A 20 -16.95 1.68 7.06
CA ASP A 20 -17.59 2.12 8.30
C ASP A 20 -16.53 2.44 9.35
N ALA A 21 -16.12 3.69 9.39
CA ALA A 21 -15.05 4.16 10.26
C ALA A 21 -15.34 3.92 11.75
N ASP A 22 -16.60 4.08 12.18
CA ASP A 22 -16.96 3.92 13.59
C ASP A 22 -16.81 2.45 14.03
N SER A 23 -17.30 1.52 13.22
CA SER A 23 -17.19 0.09 13.51
C SER A 23 -15.73 -0.36 13.52
N ILE A 24 -14.94 0.11 12.57
CA ILE A 24 -13.52 -0.23 12.46
C ILE A 24 -12.73 0.37 13.61
N THR A 25 -12.98 1.61 13.96
CA THR A 25 -12.32 2.26 15.10
C THR A 25 -12.54 1.47 16.37
N ARG A 26 -13.78 1.01 16.61
CA ARG A 26 -14.12 0.21 17.78
C ARG A 26 -13.36 -1.12 17.78
N ARG A 27 -13.34 -1.82 16.66
CA ARG A 27 -12.62 -3.11 16.52
C ARG A 27 -11.14 -2.97 16.77
N LEU A 28 -10.53 -1.91 16.23
CA LEU A 28 -9.10 -1.66 16.39
C LEU A 28 -8.75 -1.27 17.83
N ALA A 29 -9.61 -0.48 18.48
CA ALA A 29 -9.43 -0.15 19.89
C ALA A 29 -9.51 -1.40 20.77
N GLU A 30 -10.44 -2.31 20.49
CA GLU A 30 -10.56 -3.59 21.18
C GLU A 30 -9.34 -4.48 20.96
N ALA A 31 -8.71 -4.39 19.80
CA ALA A 31 -7.50 -5.13 19.48
C ALA A 31 -6.24 -4.57 20.17
N GLY A 32 -6.33 -3.38 20.78
CA GLY A 32 -5.24 -2.78 21.54
C GLY A 32 -4.41 -1.75 20.80
N PHE A 33 -4.84 -1.28 19.64
CA PHE A 33 -4.13 -0.23 18.90
C PHE A 33 -4.38 1.14 19.52
N ASP A 34 -3.38 2.02 19.44
CA ASP A 34 -3.49 3.39 19.93
C ASP A 34 -4.42 4.22 19.04
N ASP A 35 -5.11 5.19 19.65
CA ASP A 35 -6.03 6.07 18.94
C ASP A 35 -5.36 6.82 17.78
N ASP A 36 -4.12 7.27 17.98
CA ASP A 36 -3.37 7.97 16.93
C ASP A 36 -3.08 7.07 15.73
N GLU A 37 -2.69 5.82 15.99
CA GLU A 37 -2.45 4.84 14.93
C GLU A 37 -3.71 4.52 14.16
N ILE A 38 -4.83 4.36 14.88
CA ILE A 38 -6.14 4.10 14.28
C ILE A 38 -6.56 5.28 13.39
N THR A 39 -6.45 6.49 13.91
CA THR A 39 -6.82 7.70 13.18
C THR A 39 -5.99 7.86 11.90
N ASP A 40 -4.69 7.69 12.00
CA ASP A 40 -3.78 7.79 10.85
C ASP A 40 -4.10 6.73 9.79
N ALA A 41 -4.34 5.50 10.20
CA ALA A 41 -4.67 4.41 9.29
C ALA A 41 -6.00 4.64 8.57
N ILE A 42 -7.02 5.07 9.29
CA ILE A 42 -8.34 5.35 8.70
C ILE A 42 -8.25 6.52 7.71
N ALA A 43 -7.54 7.59 8.07
CA ALA A 43 -7.34 8.72 7.18
C ALA A 43 -6.62 8.30 5.90
N TRP A 44 -5.55 7.50 6.04
CA TRP A 44 -4.78 7.01 4.91
C TRP A 44 -5.63 6.12 3.98
N LEU A 45 -6.48 5.26 4.56
CA LEU A 45 -7.37 4.40 3.78
C LEU A 45 -8.44 5.19 3.03
N ARG A 46 -8.97 6.24 3.65
CA ARG A 46 -9.94 7.14 2.98
C ARG A 46 -9.30 7.85 1.80
N GLU A 47 -8.08 8.33 1.95
CA GLU A 47 -7.34 8.95 0.88
C GLU A 47 -7.04 7.94 -0.24
N LEU A 48 -6.71 6.69 0.11
CA LEU A 48 -6.53 5.62 -0.87
C LEU A 48 -7.80 5.38 -1.67
N ASP A 49 -8.94 5.29 -1.01
CA ASP A 49 -10.23 5.11 -1.67
C ASP A 49 -10.53 6.27 -2.63
N GLN A 50 -10.22 7.50 -2.22
CA GLN A 50 -10.40 8.69 -3.05
C GLN A 50 -9.47 8.68 -4.27
N VAL A 51 -8.20 8.38 -4.07
CA VAL A 51 -7.20 8.32 -5.16
C VAL A 51 -7.57 7.21 -6.15
N THR A 52 -8.02 6.07 -5.65
CA THR A 52 -8.46 4.95 -6.49
C THR A 52 -9.67 5.35 -7.34
N SER A 53 -10.64 6.03 -6.75
CA SER A 53 -11.83 6.51 -7.46
C SER A 53 -11.47 7.55 -8.52
N ASP A 54 -10.57 8.46 -8.20
CA ASP A 54 -10.09 9.50 -9.14
C ASP A 54 -9.29 8.88 -10.29
N SER A 55 -8.49 7.85 -10.04
CA SER A 55 -7.68 7.20 -11.07
C SER A 55 -8.50 6.42 -12.09
N VAL A 56 -9.68 5.97 -11.72
CA VAL A 56 -10.61 5.34 -12.67
C VAL A 56 -11.09 6.36 -13.73
N ALA A 57 -11.20 7.63 -13.35
CA ALA A 57 -11.62 8.71 -14.24
C ALA A 57 -10.46 9.26 -15.09
N LEU A 58 -9.20 9.00 -14.72
CA LEU A 58 -8.02 9.48 -15.42
C LEU A 58 -7.51 8.41 -16.41
N ARG A 59 -6.94 8.89 -17.52
CA ARG A 59 -6.31 7.96 -18.47
C ARG A 59 -5.08 7.33 -17.83
N ALA A 60 -5.04 6.00 -17.87
CA ALA A 60 -3.86 5.26 -17.44
C ALA A 60 -2.66 5.60 -18.33
N PRO A 61 -1.43 5.64 -17.77
CA PRO A 61 -0.22 5.77 -18.58
C PRO A 61 -0.15 4.70 -19.66
N THR A 62 0.45 5.02 -20.80
CA THR A 62 0.60 4.07 -21.90
C THR A 62 1.42 2.85 -21.44
N ALA A 63 0.91 1.66 -21.73
CA ALA A 63 1.62 0.43 -21.43
C ALA A 63 3.01 0.44 -22.09
N GLY A 64 4.05 0.10 -21.34
CA GLY A 64 5.42 0.10 -21.79
C GLY A 64 6.16 1.43 -21.65
N ALA A 65 5.49 2.49 -21.19
CA ALA A 65 6.16 3.74 -20.87
C ALA A 65 7.05 3.55 -19.62
N PHE A 66 8.30 4.01 -19.71
CA PHE A 66 9.20 3.96 -18.55
C PHE A 66 8.84 5.06 -17.56
N ARG A 67 8.75 4.68 -16.29
CA ARG A 67 8.59 5.61 -15.20
C ARG A 67 9.94 6.17 -14.80
N VAL A 68 10.12 7.46 -14.96
CA VAL A 68 11.33 8.16 -14.45
C VAL A 68 10.98 8.71 -13.07
N TYR A 69 11.70 8.25 -12.07
CA TYR A 69 11.47 8.70 -10.69
C TYR A 69 12.21 10.00 -10.42
N ALA A 70 11.51 10.97 -9.85
CA ALA A 70 12.12 12.22 -9.41
C ALA A 70 13.06 11.95 -8.22
N GLY A 71 14.05 12.83 -8.04
CA GLY A 71 15.02 12.67 -6.96
C GLY A 71 14.40 12.54 -5.57
N PHE A 72 13.33 13.31 -5.31
CA PHE A 72 12.63 13.22 -4.01
C PHE A 72 11.89 11.88 -3.84
N GLU A 73 11.39 11.29 -4.92
CA GLU A 73 10.76 9.97 -4.87
C GLU A 73 11.78 8.89 -4.51
N PHE A 74 12.97 8.95 -5.09
CA PHE A 74 14.07 8.06 -4.72
C PHE A 74 14.44 8.18 -3.25
N GLY A 75 14.48 9.41 -2.74
CA GLY A 75 14.81 9.66 -1.33
C GLY A 75 13.79 9.06 -0.38
N ARG A 76 12.51 9.05 -0.75
CA ARG A 76 11.44 8.53 0.10
C ARG A 76 11.20 7.02 -0.08
N LEU A 77 11.35 6.50 -1.30
CA LEU A 77 11.03 5.11 -1.61
C LEU A 77 12.22 4.17 -1.45
N THR A 78 13.42 4.69 -1.38
CA THR A 78 14.68 3.96 -1.41
C THR A 78 14.91 3.24 -2.75
N ALA A 79 16.16 2.90 -3.05
CA ALA A 79 16.51 2.17 -4.27
C ALA A 79 15.86 0.77 -4.30
N ARG A 80 15.77 0.12 -3.13
CA ARG A 80 15.12 -1.19 -2.99
C ARG A 80 13.62 -1.12 -3.30
N GLY A 81 12.96 -0.07 -2.82
CA GLY A 81 11.54 0.14 -3.07
C GLY A 81 11.25 0.35 -4.54
N VAL A 82 12.04 1.19 -5.21
CA VAL A 82 11.90 1.44 -6.65
C VAL A 82 12.14 0.16 -7.44
N ALA A 83 13.19 -0.59 -7.10
CA ALA A 83 13.49 -1.87 -7.76
C ALA A 83 12.36 -2.88 -7.59
N PHE A 84 11.75 -2.93 -6.41
CA PHE A 84 10.62 -3.81 -6.12
C PHE A 84 9.39 -3.46 -6.96
N LEU A 85 9.05 -2.17 -7.07
CA LEU A 85 7.93 -1.72 -7.91
C LEU A 85 8.18 -2.04 -9.39
N THR A 86 9.40 -1.82 -9.86
CA THR A 86 9.80 -2.13 -11.24
C THR A 86 9.67 -3.63 -11.51
N PHE A 87 10.10 -4.46 -10.56
CA PHE A 87 9.97 -5.91 -10.65
C PHE A 87 8.51 -6.34 -10.75
N LEU A 88 7.64 -5.82 -9.88
CA LEU A 88 6.22 -6.19 -9.89
C LEU A 88 5.54 -5.79 -11.20
N GLU A 89 5.88 -4.62 -11.73
CA GLU A 89 5.34 -4.16 -13.00
C GLU A 89 5.82 -5.04 -14.16
N ALA A 90 7.10 -5.41 -14.17
CA ALA A 90 7.66 -6.27 -15.20
C ALA A 90 7.04 -7.66 -15.19
N GLU A 91 6.70 -8.18 -14.01
CA GLU A 91 6.06 -9.49 -13.85
C GLU A 91 4.55 -9.46 -14.09
N GLY A 92 3.98 -8.29 -14.39
CA GLY A 92 2.55 -8.15 -14.63
C GLY A 92 1.69 -8.18 -13.38
N GLN A 93 2.30 -8.11 -12.20
CA GLN A 93 1.58 -8.11 -10.92
C GLN A 93 1.03 -6.73 -10.56
N LEU A 94 1.60 -5.68 -11.15
CA LEU A 94 1.24 -4.31 -10.87
C LEU A 94 1.05 -3.56 -12.20
N THR A 95 -0.11 -2.95 -12.38
CA THR A 95 -0.36 -2.11 -13.57
C THR A 95 0.31 -0.75 -13.42
N PRO A 96 0.56 -0.01 -14.53
CA PRO A 96 1.09 1.35 -14.43
C PRO A 96 0.23 2.27 -13.56
N THR A 97 -1.10 2.18 -13.63
CA THR A 97 -2.00 2.95 -12.78
C THR A 97 -1.84 2.60 -11.31
N GLN A 98 -1.79 1.30 -10.99
CA GLN A 98 -1.56 0.84 -9.62
C GLN A 98 -0.20 1.30 -9.10
N ARG A 99 0.84 1.25 -9.94
CA ARG A 99 2.16 1.76 -9.58
C ARG A 99 2.09 3.23 -9.16
N GLU A 100 1.40 4.08 -9.92
CA GLU A 100 1.28 5.50 -9.61
C GLU A 100 0.51 5.73 -8.31
N ILE A 101 -0.51 4.94 -8.03
CA ILE A 101 -1.24 4.99 -6.76
C ILE A 101 -0.32 4.60 -5.60
N VAL A 102 0.46 3.55 -5.77
CA VAL A 102 1.42 3.11 -4.73
C VAL A 102 2.42 4.22 -4.41
N ILE A 103 2.98 4.86 -5.45
CA ILE A 103 3.95 5.95 -5.27
C ILE A 103 3.30 7.12 -4.53
N GLU A 104 2.11 7.54 -4.94
CA GLU A 104 1.38 8.63 -4.30
C GLU A 104 1.11 8.33 -2.83
N ARG A 105 0.65 7.11 -2.54
CA ARG A 105 0.36 6.70 -1.17
C ARG A 105 1.62 6.58 -0.31
N ALA A 106 2.72 6.15 -0.89
CA ALA A 106 4.00 6.09 -0.20
C ALA A 106 4.52 7.50 0.15
N LEU A 107 4.36 8.45 -0.77
CA LEU A 107 4.76 9.83 -0.53
C LEU A 107 3.91 10.51 0.54
N ALA A 108 2.69 10.04 0.76
CA ALA A 108 1.79 10.57 1.79
C ALA A 108 2.11 10.05 3.20
N VAL A 109 2.97 9.06 3.34
CA VAL A 109 3.40 8.54 4.65
C VAL A 109 4.34 9.54 5.31
N ARG A 110 4.09 9.85 6.59
CA ARG A 110 4.89 10.83 7.32
C ARG A 110 6.33 10.40 7.55
N GLU A 111 6.54 9.10 7.73
CA GLU A 111 7.86 8.55 7.98
C GLU A 111 8.61 8.34 6.67
N ALA A 112 9.75 9.00 6.53
CA ALA A 112 10.61 8.86 5.36
C ALA A 112 12.03 8.49 5.83
N PRO A 113 12.75 7.66 5.07
CA PRO A 113 12.30 6.95 3.88
C PRO A 113 11.35 5.79 4.22
N VAL A 114 10.51 5.42 3.26
CA VAL A 114 9.60 4.28 3.40
C VAL A 114 10.39 2.99 3.18
N SER A 115 10.44 2.11 4.17
CA SER A 115 11.16 0.85 4.07
C SER A 115 10.50 -0.08 3.06
N LEU A 116 11.24 -1.08 2.58
CA LEU A 116 10.70 -2.08 1.67
C LEU A 116 9.52 -2.82 2.30
N ALA A 117 9.61 -3.18 3.60
CA ALA A 117 8.53 -3.85 4.30
C ALA A 117 7.24 -3.01 4.30
N ARG A 118 7.37 -1.72 4.54
CA ARG A 118 6.22 -0.79 4.53
C ARG A 118 5.67 -0.58 3.13
N LEU A 119 6.55 -0.50 2.14
CA LEU A 119 6.14 -0.38 0.74
C LEU A 119 5.34 -1.61 0.30
N LYS A 120 5.74 -2.79 0.73
CA LYS A 120 5.00 -4.04 0.47
C LYS A 120 3.58 -3.97 1.02
N VAL A 121 3.40 -3.43 2.23
CA VAL A 121 2.07 -3.22 2.81
C VAL A 121 1.25 -2.25 1.97
N ILE A 122 1.87 -1.16 1.49
CA ILE A 122 1.18 -0.19 0.63
C ILE A 122 0.71 -0.85 -0.67
N VAL A 123 1.55 -1.65 -1.31
CA VAL A 123 1.19 -2.42 -2.51
C VAL A 123 0.01 -3.34 -2.21
N LEU A 124 0.06 -4.05 -1.09
CA LEU A 124 -1.02 -4.94 -0.66
C LEU A 124 -2.34 -4.18 -0.51
N MET A 125 -2.31 -3.01 0.12
CA MET A 125 -3.51 -2.19 0.33
C MET A 125 -4.09 -1.69 -0.99
N VAL A 126 -3.23 -1.26 -1.92
CA VAL A 126 -3.67 -0.79 -3.25
C VAL A 126 -4.37 -1.93 -4.01
N LEU A 127 -3.75 -3.10 -4.06
CA LEU A 127 -4.32 -4.25 -4.73
C LEU A 127 -5.63 -4.69 -4.08
N TRP A 128 -5.68 -4.72 -2.75
CA TRP A 128 -6.88 -5.08 -2.01
C TRP A 128 -8.03 -4.09 -2.25
N SER A 129 -7.72 -2.79 -2.29
CA SER A 129 -8.73 -1.75 -2.53
C SER A 129 -9.38 -1.88 -3.91
N GLN A 130 -8.67 -2.44 -4.87
CA GLN A 130 -9.16 -2.65 -6.23
C GLN A 130 -9.70 -4.06 -6.46
N GLN A 131 -9.78 -4.87 -5.41
CA GLN A 131 -10.23 -6.27 -5.48
C GLN A 131 -9.43 -7.09 -6.48
N ALA A 132 -8.15 -6.75 -6.64
CA ALA A 132 -7.26 -7.48 -7.53
C ALA A 132 -7.01 -8.89 -6.99
N ASP A 133 -6.88 -9.85 -7.91
CA ASP A 133 -6.49 -11.21 -7.53
C ASP A 133 -5.01 -11.21 -7.12
N ILE A 134 -4.77 -11.65 -5.89
CA ILE A 134 -3.42 -11.77 -5.36
C ILE A 134 -3.13 -13.25 -5.16
N ASP A 135 -2.14 -13.79 -5.88
CA ASP A 135 -1.80 -15.18 -5.69
C ASP A 135 -1.09 -15.43 -4.34
N ALA A 136 -1.04 -16.69 -3.92
CA ALA A 136 -0.53 -17.06 -2.61
C ALA A 136 0.95 -16.68 -2.42
N LEU A 137 1.75 -16.85 -3.47
CA LEU A 137 3.18 -16.52 -3.42
C LEU A 137 3.41 -15.02 -3.28
N MET A 138 2.66 -14.24 -4.03
CA MET A 138 2.73 -12.78 -3.94
C MET A 138 2.25 -12.30 -2.57
N LEU A 139 1.18 -12.89 -2.05
CA LEU A 139 0.67 -12.54 -0.73
C LEU A 139 1.72 -12.81 0.36
N GLU A 140 2.38 -13.95 0.30
CA GLU A 140 3.48 -14.26 1.23
C GLU A 140 4.60 -13.23 1.13
N GLU A 141 4.98 -12.85 -0.08
CA GLU A 141 6.03 -11.84 -0.29
C GLU A 141 5.63 -10.47 0.26
N LEU A 142 4.39 -10.07 0.05
CA LEU A 142 3.89 -8.77 0.52
C LEU A 142 3.73 -8.72 2.05
N LEU A 143 3.41 -9.85 2.67
CA LEU A 143 3.28 -9.93 4.14
C LEU A 143 4.61 -10.18 4.85
N ASP A 144 5.65 -10.56 4.11
CA ASP A 144 6.98 -10.74 4.67
C ASP A 144 7.55 -9.37 5.08
N ASP A 145 7.77 -9.16 6.35
CA ASP A 145 8.28 -7.89 6.85
C ASP A 145 9.78 -7.68 6.54
N GLY A 146 10.45 -8.70 6.05
CA GLY A 146 11.85 -8.62 5.67
C GLY A 146 12.81 -8.39 6.83
N ALA A 147 12.33 -8.43 8.07
CA ALA A 147 13.15 -8.12 9.25
C ALA A 147 14.39 -9.01 9.34
N ASP A 148 14.23 -10.29 9.03
CA ASP A 148 15.36 -11.23 9.04
C ASP A 148 16.32 -11.00 7.87
N ARG A 149 15.84 -10.45 6.77
CA ARG A 149 16.65 -10.18 5.58
C ARG A 149 17.44 -8.88 5.69
N GLU A 150 16.93 -7.93 6.43
CA GLU A 150 17.61 -6.64 6.63
C GLU A 150 18.88 -6.76 7.50
N LEU A 151 18.97 -7.83 8.28
CA LEU A 151 20.14 -8.12 9.10
C LEU A 151 21.31 -8.71 8.29
N HIS A 152 21.09 -9.01 7.05
CA HIS A 152 22.06 -9.57 6.14
C HIS A 152 22.38 -8.58 5.03
#